data_0573b0ce4e05914acf710d0cd326c9b5
#
_entry.id   0573b0ce4e05914acf710d0cd326c9b5
#
_cell.length_a   1.000
_cell.length_b   1.000
_cell.length_c   1.000
_cell.angle_alpha   90.00
_cell.angle_beta   90.00
_cell.angle_gamma   90.00
#
_symmetry.space_group_name_H-M   'P 1'
#
loop_
_entity.id
_entity.type
_entity.pdbx_description
1 polymer ?
#
loop_
_entity_poly.entity_id
_entity_poly.type
_entity_poly.pdbx_seq_one_letter_code
_entity_poly.pdbx_strand_id
1 'polypeptide(L)'
;MDAAASKELETIKQAILDTIIVNEIYLFGSFVYGTPHNDSDFDIYVVIPDDSMRPIEAMQKIGRAISRKDIRAVDIIVGKESKFNQRKQLPTIERTIFRDGVKLYGQERHSQIMV
;
A
#
# COMPACT_ATOMS: atom_id res chain seq x y z
N MET A 1 0.56 15.57 -6.90
CA MET A 1 1.23 14.45 -7.58
C MET A 1 1.06 14.63 -9.08
N ASP A 2 2.12 14.48 -9.85
CA ASP A 2 2.02 14.69 -11.29
C ASP A 2 1.34 13.52 -12.00
N ALA A 3 1.04 13.71 -13.29
CA ALA A 3 0.30 12.72 -14.06
C ALA A 3 1.09 11.41 -14.23
N ALA A 4 2.41 11.50 -14.37
CA ALA A 4 3.24 10.30 -14.51
C ALA A 4 3.21 9.47 -13.24
N ALA A 5 3.34 10.11 -12.08
CA ALA A 5 3.30 9.41 -10.79
C ALA A 5 1.93 8.78 -10.55
N SER A 6 0.85 9.48 -10.88
CA SER A 6 -0.51 8.94 -10.72
C SER A 6 -0.72 7.71 -11.60
N LYS A 7 -0.20 7.74 -12.81
CA LYS A 7 -0.32 6.60 -13.74
C LYS A 7 0.50 5.42 -13.23
N GLU A 8 1.70 5.67 -12.73
CA GLU A 8 2.53 4.60 -12.17
C GLU A 8 1.88 3.97 -10.95
N LEU A 9 1.26 4.77 -10.07
CA LEU A 9 0.55 4.26 -8.91
C LEU A 9 -0.62 3.36 -9.31
N GLU A 10 -1.36 3.76 -10.34
CA GLU A 10 -2.45 2.92 -10.84
C GLU A 10 -1.92 1.60 -11.38
N THR A 11 -0.79 1.62 -12.08
CA THR A 11 -0.13 0.42 -12.58
C THR A 11 0.29 -0.49 -11.43
N ILE A 12 0.88 0.08 -10.37
CA ILE A 12 1.30 -0.68 -9.19
C ILE A 12 0.08 -1.29 -8.50
N LYS A 13 -0.96 -0.51 -8.27
CA LYS A 13 -2.18 -1.00 -7.64
C LYS A 13 -2.75 -2.18 -8.41
N GLN A 14 -2.88 -2.03 -9.72
CA GLN A 14 -3.44 -3.08 -10.55
C GLN A 14 -2.57 -4.34 -10.55
N ALA A 15 -1.26 -4.19 -10.60
CA ALA A 15 -0.34 -5.32 -10.53
C ALA A 15 -0.50 -6.10 -9.22
N ILE A 16 -0.66 -5.39 -8.10
CA ILE A 16 -0.87 -6.03 -6.81
C ILE A 16 -2.20 -6.78 -6.80
N LEU A 17 -3.26 -6.15 -7.27
CA LEU A 17 -4.61 -6.76 -7.28
C LEU A 17 -4.67 -7.98 -8.18
N ASP A 18 -3.90 -7.97 -9.27
CA ASP A 18 -3.86 -9.11 -10.20
C ASP A 18 -3.00 -10.27 -9.66
N THR A 19 -2.18 -10.02 -8.67
CA THR A 19 -1.19 -10.99 -8.20
C THR A 19 -1.63 -11.72 -6.95
N ILE A 20 -2.22 -11.01 -5.97
CA ILE A 20 -2.62 -11.58 -4.69
C ILE A 20 -3.95 -10.98 -4.23
N ILE A 21 -4.56 -11.62 -3.24
CA ILE A 21 -5.77 -11.10 -2.59
C ILE A 21 -5.32 -10.11 -1.51
N VAL A 22 -5.89 -8.91 -1.54
CA VAL A 22 -5.57 -7.87 -0.56
C VAL A 22 -6.84 -7.28 0.04
N ASN A 23 -6.72 -6.77 1.27
CA ASN A 23 -7.81 -6.04 1.92
C ASN A 23 -7.67 -4.55 1.71
N GLU A 24 -6.45 -4.02 1.80
CA GLU A 24 -6.20 -2.58 1.66
C GLU A 24 -4.82 -2.34 1.08
N ILE A 25 -4.67 -1.22 0.37
CA ILE A 25 -3.38 -0.77 -0.15
C ILE A 25 -3.26 0.71 0.20
N TYR A 26 -2.15 1.09 0.82
CA TYR A 26 -1.87 2.48 1.21
C TYR A 26 -0.59 2.99 0.56
N LEU A 27 -0.61 4.26 0.17
CA LEU A 27 0.59 5.02 -0.18
C LEU A 27 1.01 5.81 1.05
N PHE A 28 2.30 5.80 1.37
CA PHE A 28 2.82 6.62 2.47
C PHE A 28 4.19 7.17 2.08
N GLY A 29 4.91 7.75 3.03
CA GLY A 29 6.25 8.24 2.77
C GLY A 29 6.28 9.60 2.10
N SER A 30 7.34 9.86 1.34
CA SER A 30 7.62 11.19 0.79
C SER A 30 6.54 11.73 -0.13
N PHE A 31 5.83 10.86 -0.83
CA PHE A 31 4.75 11.29 -1.72
C PHE A 31 3.51 11.75 -0.97
N VAL A 32 3.45 11.49 0.34
CA VAL A 32 2.30 11.89 1.17
C VAL A 32 2.72 12.95 2.17
N TYR A 33 3.85 12.77 2.86
CA TYR A 33 4.25 13.61 3.99
C TYR A 33 5.33 14.63 3.64
N GLY A 34 6.00 14.46 2.52
CA GLY A 34 7.16 15.26 2.17
C GLY A 34 7.06 15.92 0.82
N THR A 35 8.21 16.30 0.30
CA THR A 35 8.33 16.90 -1.03
C THR A 35 9.01 15.87 -1.93
N PRO A 36 8.25 15.15 -2.76
CA PRO A 36 8.87 14.14 -3.61
C PRO A 36 9.70 14.76 -4.72
N HIS A 37 10.74 14.02 -5.11
CA HIS A 37 11.60 14.37 -6.24
C HIS A 37 11.34 13.40 -7.38
N ASN A 38 11.91 13.67 -8.55
CA ASN A 38 11.77 12.75 -9.69
C ASN A 38 12.30 11.36 -9.40
N ASP A 39 13.29 11.25 -8.49
CA ASP A 39 13.90 9.99 -8.11
C ASP A 39 13.30 9.39 -6.85
N SER A 40 12.25 10.00 -6.30
CA SER A 40 11.61 9.45 -5.09
C SER A 40 10.94 8.13 -5.38
N ASP A 41 11.13 7.17 -4.46
CA ASP A 41 10.47 5.87 -4.54
C ASP A 41 9.05 5.98 -4.01
N PHE A 42 8.17 5.10 -4.48
CA PHE A 42 6.86 4.95 -3.85
C PHE A 42 7.00 4.02 -2.64
N ASP A 43 6.36 4.40 -1.54
CA ASP A 43 6.27 3.57 -0.35
C ASP A 43 4.84 3.05 -0.23
N ILE A 44 4.68 1.74 -0.32
CA ILE A 44 3.37 1.08 -0.38
C ILE A 44 3.24 0.09 0.77
N TYR A 45 2.12 0.15 1.47
CA TYR A 45 1.76 -0.81 2.50
C TYR A 45 0.56 -1.60 2.04
N VAL A 46 0.67 -2.93 2.04
CA VAL A 46 -0.39 -3.83 1.60
C VAL A 46 -0.89 -4.63 2.80
N VAL A 47 -2.19 -4.58 3.04
CA VAL A 47 -2.84 -5.36 4.10
C VAL A 47 -3.49 -6.56 3.45
N ILE A 48 -3.09 -7.76 3.88
CA ILE A 48 -3.62 -9.01 3.33
C ILE A 48 -4.47 -9.75 4.38
N PRO A 49 -5.38 -10.63 3.95
CA PRO A 49 -6.17 -11.42 4.89
C PRO A 49 -5.30 -12.32 5.76
N ASP A 50 -5.74 -12.57 6.99
CA ASP A 50 -4.98 -13.36 7.95
C ASP A 50 -4.72 -14.79 7.49
N ASP A 51 -5.68 -15.37 6.78
CA ASP A 51 -5.62 -16.76 6.32
C ASP A 51 -5.06 -16.91 4.92
N SER A 52 -4.47 -15.86 4.40
CA SER A 52 -3.85 -15.90 3.09
C SER A 52 -2.39 -16.35 3.20
N MET A 53 -1.51 -15.83 2.36
CA MET A 53 -0.10 -16.21 2.40
C MET A 53 0.66 -15.42 3.46
N ARG A 54 1.89 -15.85 3.74
CA ARG A 54 2.78 -15.10 4.63
C ARG A 54 3.17 -13.77 3.98
N PRO A 55 3.39 -12.71 4.80
CA PRO A 55 3.80 -11.42 4.24
C PRO A 55 5.04 -11.50 3.36
N ILE A 56 6.03 -12.30 3.72
CA ILE A 56 7.25 -12.42 2.89
C ILE A 56 6.95 -13.02 1.52
N GLU A 57 6.03 -13.97 1.45
CA GLU A 57 5.62 -14.54 0.18
C GLU A 57 4.90 -13.50 -0.69
N ALA A 58 4.02 -12.72 -0.06
CA ALA A 58 3.30 -11.66 -0.75
C ALA A 58 4.27 -10.62 -1.31
N MET A 59 5.26 -10.21 -0.49
CA MET A 59 6.28 -9.25 -0.92
C MET A 59 7.05 -9.76 -2.13
N GLN A 60 7.41 -11.03 -2.13
CA GLN A 60 8.15 -11.63 -3.24
C GLN A 60 7.32 -11.68 -4.51
N LYS A 61 6.04 -12.06 -4.40
CA LYS A 61 5.15 -12.13 -5.56
C LYS A 61 4.88 -10.74 -6.14
N ILE A 62 4.62 -9.77 -5.30
CA ILE A 62 4.40 -8.40 -5.72
C ILE A 62 5.67 -7.85 -6.37
N GLY A 63 6.83 -8.09 -5.75
CA GLY A 63 8.11 -7.63 -6.28
C GLY A 63 8.37 -8.14 -7.69
N ARG A 64 8.10 -9.42 -7.93
CA ARG A 64 8.27 -10.00 -9.27
C ARG A 64 7.31 -9.39 -10.27
N ALA A 65 6.06 -9.17 -9.86
CA ALA A 65 5.06 -8.58 -10.76
C ALA A 65 5.44 -7.15 -11.14
N ILE A 66 5.90 -6.37 -10.17
CA ILE A 66 6.27 -4.96 -10.39
C ILE A 66 7.57 -4.84 -11.17
N SER A 67 8.53 -5.74 -10.95
CA SER A 67 9.83 -5.67 -11.61
C SER A 67 9.74 -5.76 -13.13
N ARG A 68 8.63 -6.23 -13.65
CA ARG A 68 8.38 -6.33 -15.09
C ARG A 68 7.81 -5.04 -15.67
N LYS A 69 7.50 -4.06 -14.82
CA LYS A 69 6.91 -2.80 -15.26
C LYS A 69 7.97 -1.73 -15.38
N ASP A 70 7.76 -0.81 -16.30
CA ASP A 70 8.68 0.31 -16.50
C ASP A 70 8.20 1.47 -15.62
N ILE A 71 8.48 1.36 -14.34
CA ILE A 71 8.08 2.35 -13.34
C ILE A 71 9.25 2.60 -12.39
N ARG A 72 9.14 3.68 -11.60
CA ARG A 72 10.14 3.98 -10.58
C ARG A 72 10.16 2.91 -9.50
N ALA A 73 11.21 2.93 -8.68
CA ALA A 73 11.35 1.97 -7.60
C ALA A 73 10.18 2.05 -6.62
N VAL A 74 9.81 0.91 -6.06
CA VAL A 74 8.69 0.79 -5.12
C VAL A 74 9.16 -0.02 -3.92
N ASP A 75 8.99 0.53 -2.73
CA ASP A 75 9.23 -0.18 -1.47
C ASP A 75 7.90 -0.73 -0.99
N ILE A 76 7.83 -2.05 -0.82
CA ILE A 76 6.60 -2.74 -0.42
C ILE A 76 6.75 -3.30 0.98
N ILE A 77 5.80 -2.95 1.86
CA ILE A 77 5.64 -3.57 3.17
C ILE A 77 4.30 -4.30 3.15
N VAL A 78 4.27 -5.52 3.66
CA VAL A 78 3.04 -6.31 3.73
C VAL A 78 2.78 -6.70 5.18
N GLY A 79 1.54 -6.53 5.61
CA GLY A 79 1.11 -6.98 6.92
C GLY A 79 -0.25 -7.67 6.85
N LYS A 80 -0.47 -8.63 7.75
CA LYS A 80 -1.77 -9.27 7.86
C LYS A 80 -2.76 -8.35 8.56
N GLU A 81 -4.03 -8.49 8.24
CA GLU A 81 -5.08 -7.57 8.70
C GLU A 81 -5.13 -7.47 10.22
N SER A 82 -5.12 -8.59 10.94
CA SER A 82 -5.19 -8.54 12.40
C SER A 82 -3.99 -7.82 13.01
N LYS A 83 -2.81 -8.06 12.44
CA LYS A 83 -1.58 -7.41 12.89
C LYS A 83 -1.63 -5.92 12.60
N PHE A 84 -2.07 -5.54 11.41
CA PHE A 84 -2.22 -4.13 11.05
C PHE A 84 -3.20 -3.44 12.00
N ASN A 85 -4.34 -4.06 12.26
CA ASN A 85 -5.36 -3.48 13.14
C ASN A 85 -4.87 -3.34 14.57
N GLN A 86 -4.06 -4.28 15.05
CA GLN A 86 -3.46 -4.20 16.37
C GLN A 86 -2.42 -3.08 16.44
N ARG A 87 -1.51 -3.05 15.46
CA ARG A 87 -0.39 -2.11 15.47
C ARG A 87 -0.80 -0.68 15.20
N LYS A 88 -1.87 -0.45 14.43
CA LYS A 88 -2.30 0.92 14.15
C LYS A 88 -2.83 1.65 15.38
N GLN A 89 -3.09 0.93 16.47
CA GLN A 89 -3.51 1.52 17.74
C GLN A 89 -2.33 1.88 18.64
N LEU A 90 -1.12 1.52 18.24
CA LEU A 90 0.11 1.75 18.98
C LEU A 90 0.97 2.79 18.24
N PRO A 91 1.98 3.38 18.90
CA PRO A 91 2.87 4.35 18.22
C PRO A 91 3.80 3.63 17.24
N THR A 92 3.28 3.29 16.08
CA THR A 92 3.94 2.49 15.05
C THR A 92 3.81 3.17 13.69
N ILE A 93 4.54 2.63 12.70
CA ILE A 93 4.40 3.07 11.31
C ILE A 93 2.97 2.80 10.80
N GLU A 94 2.36 1.69 11.23
CA GLU A 94 1.00 1.35 10.83
C GLU A 94 0.00 2.41 11.26
N ARG A 95 0.19 2.97 12.45
CA ARG A 95 -0.67 4.05 12.93
C ARG A 95 -0.56 5.28 12.04
N THR A 96 0.65 5.67 11.70
CA THR A 96 0.88 6.82 10.82
C THR A 96 0.27 6.58 9.44
N ILE A 97 0.46 5.38 8.90
CA ILE A 97 -0.08 5.02 7.58
C ILE A 97 -1.60 5.05 7.59
N PHE A 98 -2.21 4.48 8.62
CA PHE A 98 -3.67 4.44 8.73
C PHE A 98 -4.27 5.84 8.86
N ARG A 99 -3.63 6.70 9.65
CA ARG A 99 -4.14 8.04 9.92
C ARG A 99 -3.86 9.01 8.77
N ASP A 100 -2.65 8.99 8.24
CA ASP A 100 -2.17 10.03 7.33
C ASP A 100 -1.88 9.54 5.92
N GLY A 101 -1.78 8.24 5.70
CA GLY A 101 -1.52 7.69 4.38
C GLY A 101 -2.70 7.85 3.44
N VAL A 102 -2.45 7.63 2.16
CA VAL A 102 -3.50 7.69 1.13
C VAL A 102 -3.93 6.26 0.80
N LYS A 103 -5.20 5.96 1.03
CA LYS A 103 -5.74 4.63 0.71
C LYS A 103 -5.97 4.52 -0.79
N LEU A 104 -5.24 3.63 -1.43
CA LEU A 104 -5.37 3.39 -2.86
C LEU A 104 -6.44 2.34 -3.16
N TYR A 105 -6.69 1.44 -2.21
CA TYR A 105 -7.66 0.37 -2.36
C TYR A 105 -8.16 -0.07 -1.00
N GLY A 106 -9.45 -0.38 -0.90
CA GLY A 106 -10.07 -0.85 0.34
C GLY A 106 -11.46 -0.26 0.53
N GLN A 107 -12.18 -0.78 1.53
CA GLN A 107 -13.53 -0.30 1.79
C GLN A 107 -13.54 1.07 2.43
N GLU A 108 -14.50 1.87 2.04
CA GLU A 108 -14.77 3.15 2.67
C GLU A 108 -15.48 2.90 4.00
N ARG A 109 -14.94 3.48 5.05
CA ARG A 109 -15.51 3.29 6.39
C ARG A 109 -16.55 4.33 6.74
N HIS A 110 -16.43 5.51 6.19
CA HIS A 110 -17.34 6.61 6.52
C HIS A 110 -18.78 6.30 6.14
N SER A 111 -18.98 5.47 5.12
CA SER A 111 -20.33 5.10 4.70
C SER A 111 -21.10 4.39 5.82
N GLN A 112 -20.41 3.76 6.75
CA GLN A 112 -21.02 3.06 7.88
C GLN A 112 -21.45 4.02 8.97
N ILE A 113 -20.91 5.21 8.96
CA ILE A 113 -21.17 6.22 9.98
C ILE A 113 -22.44 7.01 9.63
N MET A 114 -22.82 6.96 8.39
CA MET A 114 -23.93 7.74 7.89
C MET A 114 -25.30 7.24 8.36
N VAL A 115 -25.35 6.10 8.96
CA VAL A 115 -26.60 5.57 9.49
C VAL A 115 -27.05 6.31 10.73
#